data_f26fd669a83a5b73c5081543e39a3bac
#
_entry.id   f26fd669a83a5b73c5081543e39a3bac
#
_cell.length_a   1.000
_cell.length_b   1.000
_cell.length_c   1.000
_cell.angle_alpha   90.00
_cell.angle_beta   90.00
_cell.angle_gamma   90.00
#
_symmetry.space_group_name_H-M   'P 1'
#
loop_
_entity.id
_entity.type
_entity.pdbx_description
1 polymer ?
#
loop_
_entity_poly.entity_id
_entity_poly.type
_entity_poly.pdbx_seq_one_letter_code
_entity_poly.pdbx_strand_id
1 'polypeptide(L)'
;MAWTYDGDPSANARDAIRFLVGDTDTNDQLITDAEIAWVNNQVTGSDTATTGLYDAAYRVCLTIASKFSRDADKSVGDLSISANQKAAAYRLQAEEIKRLATREGNVPTPYAGGISIGDKDVDRSNSDVNHGWFSSGQFVNQRGGAEKVVSDYTGSE
;
A
#
# COMPACT_ATOMS: atom_id res chain seq x y z
N MET A 1 -19.71 27.28 5.67
CA MET A 1 -18.67 26.26 5.69
C MET A 1 -17.66 26.65 4.63
N ALA A 2 -16.38 26.55 4.93
CA ALA A 2 -15.36 26.88 3.95
C ALA A 2 -15.22 25.72 2.94
N TRP A 3 -15.22 26.08 1.66
CA TRP A 3 -14.89 25.22 0.54
C TRP A 3 -14.08 26.03 -0.44
N THR A 4 -12.89 25.57 -0.78
CA THR A 4 -12.00 26.26 -1.73
C THR A 4 -11.36 25.24 -2.66
N TYR A 5 -11.28 25.60 -3.93
CA TYR A 5 -10.57 24.88 -4.97
C TYR A 5 -9.93 25.91 -5.93
N ASP A 6 -8.60 25.91 -6.01
CA ASP A 6 -7.87 26.92 -6.77
C ASP A 6 -7.62 26.49 -8.24
N GLY A 7 -8.06 25.30 -8.63
CA GLY A 7 -7.89 24.77 -9.98
C GLY A 7 -6.50 24.16 -10.25
N ASP A 8 -5.62 24.17 -9.27
CA ASP A 8 -4.30 23.57 -9.37
C ASP A 8 -4.13 22.43 -8.34
N PRO A 9 -4.30 21.16 -8.75
CA PRO A 9 -4.10 20.01 -7.88
C PRO A 9 -2.69 19.87 -7.30
N SER A 10 -1.70 20.53 -7.91
CA SER A 10 -0.32 20.47 -7.45
C SER A 10 0.00 21.44 -6.31
N ALA A 11 -0.83 22.46 -6.13
CA ALA A 11 -0.59 23.53 -5.17
C ALA A 11 -0.68 23.08 -3.72
N ASN A 12 -1.63 22.21 -3.42
CA ASN A 12 -1.83 21.69 -2.06
C ASN A 12 -2.57 20.34 -2.05
N ALA A 13 -2.39 19.57 -0.96
CA ALA A 13 -2.99 18.25 -0.81
C ALA A 13 -4.53 18.28 -0.84
N ARG A 14 -5.17 19.34 -0.32
CA ARG A 14 -6.62 19.49 -0.35
C ARG A 14 -7.14 19.53 -1.79
N ASP A 15 -6.53 20.33 -2.65
CA ASP A 15 -6.95 20.50 -4.03
C ASP A 15 -6.66 19.23 -4.86
N ALA A 16 -5.56 18.55 -4.58
CA ALA A 16 -5.28 17.24 -5.15
C ALA A 16 -6.35 16.21 -4.76
N ILE A 17 -6.76 16.17 -3.50
CA ILE A 17 -7.83 15.28 -3.03
C ILE A 17 -9.16 15.63 -3.71
N ARG A 18 -9.53 16.92 -3.81
CA ARG A 18 -10.74 17.35 -4.51
C ARG A 18 -10.74 16.93 -5.97
N PHE A 19 -9.61 17.11 -6.65
CA PHE A 19 -9.47 16.70 -8.04
C PHE A 19 -9.66 15.19 -8.22
N LEU A 20 -9.04 14.35 -7.37
CA LEU A 20 -9.18 12.89 -7.42
C LEU A 20 -10.61 12.42 -7.15
N VAL A 21 -11.33 13.13 -6.29
CA VAL A 21 -12.70 12.80 -5.90
C VAL A 21 -13.73 13.39 -6.86
N GLY A 22 -13.34 14.39 -7.67
CA GLY A 22 -14.24 15.10 -8.57
C GLY A 22 -15.08 16.20 -7.90
N ASP A 23 -14.72 16.64 -6.68
CA ASP A 23 -15.37 17.74 -5.95
C ASP A 23 -14.75 19.08 -6.35
N THR A 24 -14.87 19.45 -7.63
CA THR A 24 -14.26 20.67 -8.22
C THR A 24 -15.27 21.74 -8.60
N ASP A 25 -16.58 21.47 -8.44
CA ASP A 25 -17.62 22.43 -8.78
C ASP A 25 -18.03 23.25 -7.55
N THR A 26 -17.85 24.58 -7.64
CA THR A 26 -18.28 25.54 -6.61
C THR A 26 -19.77 25.54 -6.35
N ASN A 27 -20.58 25.09 -7.31
CA ASN A 27 -22.04 25.07 -7.18
C ASN A 27 -22.57 23.74 -6.60
N ASP A 28 -21.78 22.67 -6.64
CA ASP A 28 -22.14 21.34 -6.11
C ASP A 28 -21.06 20.83 -5.15
N GLN A 29 -20.94 21.49 -4.02
CA GLN A 29 -19.92 21.18 -3.00
C GLN A 29 -20.31 19.92 -2.22
N LEU A 30 -19.47 18.91 -2.27
CA LEU A 30 -19.74 17.60 -1.64
C LEU A 30 -19.14 17.48 -0.23
N ILE A 31 -17.97 18.09 -0.02
CA ILE A 31 -17.23 17.97 1.23
C ILE A 31 -16.55 19.30 1.59
N THR A 32 -16.46 19.61 2.87
CA THR A 32 -15.86 20.85 3.37
C THR A 32 -14.34 20.74 3.50
N ASP A 33 -13.64 21.89 3.48
CA ASP A 33 -12.19 21.95 3.70
C ASP A 33 -11.77 21.34 5.05
N ALA A 34 -12.58 21.55 6.09
CA ALA A 34 -12.31 20.99 7.41
C ALA A 34 -12.39 19.47 7.45
N GLU A 35 -13.36 18.88 6.72
CA GLU A 35 -13.50 17.42 6.63
C GLU A 35 -12.31 16.81 5.86
N ILE A 36 -11.89 17.46 4.76
CA ILE A 36 -10.71 17.01 3.99
C ILE A 36 -9.44 17.10 4.86
N ALA A 37 -9.25 18.23 5.55
CA ALA A 37 -8.10 18.44 6.41
C ALA A 37 -8.05 17.39 7.53
N TRP A 38 -9.19 17.05 8.12
CA TRP A 38 -9.27 16.01 9.13
C TRP A 38 -8.87 14.64 8.59
N VAL A 39 -9.39 14.25 7.41
CA VAL A 39 -9.05 12.98 6.78
C VAL A 39 -7.55 12.94 6.41
N ASN A 40 -7.04 14.02 5.81
CA ASN A 40 -5.63 14.11 5.42
C ASN A 40 -4.70 13.98 6.63
N ASN A 41 -5.02 14.61 7.76
CA ASN A 41 -4.23 14.50 8.99
C ASN A 41 -4.20 13.08 9.57
N GLN A 42 -5.26 12.28 9.36
CA GLN A 42 -5.30 10.88 9.78
C GLN A 42 -4.38 9.98 8.96
N VAL A 43 -4.05 10.39 7.74
CA VAL A 43 -3.28 9.58 6.80
C VAL A 43 -1.81 10.01 6.72
N THR A 44 -1.50 11.27 7.05
CA THR A 44 -0.16 11.86 6.96
C THR A 44 0.89 11.16 7.86
N GLY A 45 0.48 10.24 8.72
CA GLY A 45 1.38 9.33 9.46
C GLY A 45 1.86 8.11 8.67
N SER A 46 1.42 7.91 7.42
CA SER A 46 1.81 6.79 6.55
C SER A 46 2.99 7.16 5.64
N ASP A 47 3.87 6.22 5.44
CA ASP A 47 5.28 6.30 5.01
C ASP A 47 5.61 7.00 3.67
N THR A 48 4.66 7.46 2.86
CA THR A 48 4.96 8.15 1.59
C THR A 48 3.90 9.20 1.28
N ALA A 49 4.34 10.42 0.96
CA ALA A 49 3.46 11.57 0.65
C ALA A 49 2.42 11.25 -0.45
N THR A 50 2.79 10.47 -1.46
CA THR A 50 1.91 10.10 -2.57
C THR A 50 0.88 9.04 -2.15
N THR A 51 1.28 8.03 -1.42
CA THR A 51 0.38 6.97 -0.92
C THR A 51 -0.65 7.57 0.06
N GLY A 52 -0.22 8.50 0.91
CA GLY A 52 -1.09 9.22 1.83
C GLY A 52 -2.18 10.01 1.12
N LEU A 53 -1.86 10.66 -0.01
CA LEU A 53 -2.81 11.44 -0.79
C LEU A 53 -3.95 10.56 -1.35
N TYR A 54 -3.60 9.43 -1.96
CA TYR A 54 -4.59 8.48 -2.50
C TYR A 54 -5.43 7.83 -1.41
N ASP A 55 -4.84 7.51 -0.26
CA ASP A 55 -5.58 6.96 0.88
C ASP A 55 -6.56 7.99 1.47
N ALA A 56 -6.15 9.26 1.55
CA ALA A 56 -7.05 10.34 1.94
C ALA A 56 -8.20 10.49 0.93
N ALA A 57 -7.93 10.51 -0.37
CA ALA A 57 -8.95 10.60 -1.42
C ALA A 57 -9.91 9.39 -1.37
N TYR A 58 -9.41 8.18 -1.16
CA TYR A 58 -10.21 6.98 -0.96
C TYR A 58 -11.21 7.15 0.21
N ARG A 59 -10.73 7.60 1.36
CA ARG A 59 -11.58 7.82 2.55
C ARG A 59 -12.61 8.92 2.32
N VAL A 60 -12.24 9.98 1.61
CA VAL A 60 -13.15 11.06 1.22
C VAL A 60 -14.26 10.53 0.32
N CYS A 61 -13.96 9.73 -0.70
CA CYS A 61 -14.97 9.08 -1.53
C CYS A 61 -15.95 8.21 -0.72
N LEU A 62 -15.47 7.44 0.24
CA LEU A 62 -16.33 6.64 1.12
C LEU A 62 -17.22 7.52 2.01
N THR A 63 -16.72 8.66 2.47
CA THR A 63 -17.50 9.63 3.25
C THR A 63 -18.63 10.22 2.41
N ILE A 64 -18.35 10.58 1.15
CA ILE A 64 -19.37 11.09 0.21
C ILE A 64 -20.39 10.00 -0.10
N ALA A 65 -19.95 8.77 -0.37
CA ALA A 65 -20.85 7.63 -0.57
C ALA A 65 -21.76 7.41 0.64
N SER A 66 -21.25 7.58 1.87
CA SER A 66 -22.04 7.49 3.10
C SER A 66 -23.05 8.64 3.24
N LYS A 67 -22.72 9.86 2.78
CA LYS A 67 -23.67 10.99 2.75
C LYS A 67 -24.84 10.66 1.82
N PHE A 68 -24.58 10.19 0.59
CA PHE A 68 -25.61 9.83 -0.36
C PHE A 68 -26.44 8.61 0.06
N SER A 69 -25.84 7.63 0.72
CA SER A 69 -26.59 6.44 1.18
C SER A 69 -27.63 6.73 2.27
N ARG A 70 -27.59 7.92 2.90
CA ARG A 70 -28.61 8.37 3.85
C ARG A 70 -29.77 9.09 3.18
N ASP A 71 -29.59 9.53 1.94
CA ASP A 71 -30.63 10.20 1.20
C ASP A 71 -31.58 9.15 0.59
N ALA A 72 -32.89 9.44 0.66
CA ALA A 72 -33.88 8.59 0.02
C ALA A 72 -33.90 8.87 -1.49
N ASP A 73 -34.13 7.83 -2.28
CA ASP A 73 -34.40 8.01 -3.69
C ASP A 73 -35.68 8.84 -3.87
N LYS A 74 -35.59 9.88 -4.70
CA LYS A 74 -36.69 10.80 -4.96
C LYS A 74 -37.12 10.69 -6.42
N SER A 75 -38.41 10.50 -6.65
CA SER A 75 -39.02 10.53 -7.97
C SER A 75 -40.13 11.55 -7.99
N VAL A 76 -40.04 12.55 -8.88
CA VAL A 76 -41.06 13.59 -9.05
C VAL A 76 -41.35 13.68 -10.56
N GLY A 77 -42.49 13.17 -10.97
CA GLY A 77 -42.88 13.10 -12.39
C GLY A 77 -41.91 12.22 -13.17
N ASP A 78 -41.40 12.73 -14.28
CA ASP A 78 -40.39 12.03 -15.13
C ASP A 78 -38.95 12.11 -14.58
N LEU A 79 -38.72 12.88 -13.51
CA LEU A 79 -37.40 13.04 -12.91
C LEU A 79 -37.21 12.04 -11.76
N SER A 80 -36.32 11.10 -11.97
CA SER A 80 -35.87 10.16 -10.92
C SER A 80 -34.44 10.47 -10.49
N ILE A 81 -34.26 10.81 -9.20
CA ILE A 81 -32.94 11.01 -8.61
C ILE A 81 -32.64 9.83 -7.70
N SER A 82 -31.69 8.99 -8.12
CA SER A 82 -31.29 7.83 -7.36
C SER A 82 -30.05 8.15 -6.51
N ALA A 83 -30.26 8.38 -5.24
CA ALA A 83 -29.18 8.58 -4.28
C ALA A 83 -28.33 7.31 -4.10
N ASN A 84 -28.96 6.13 -4.16
CA ASN A 84 -28.28 4.85 -4.08
C ASN A 84 -27.31 4.62 -5.25
N GLN A 85 -27.66 5.06 -6.47
CA GLN A 85 -26.76 4.98 -7.63
C GLN A 85 -25.55 5.89 -7.47
N LYS A 86 -25.74 7.12 -6.93
CA LYS A 86 -24.64 8.03 -6.62
C LYS A 86 -23.72 7.43 -5.56
N ALA A 87 -24.27 6.87 -4.48
CA ALA A 87 -23.50 6.21 -3.45
C ALA A 87 -22.69 5.02 -3.99
N ALA A 88 -23.27 4.22 -4.89
CA ALA A 88 -22.58 3.11 -5.56
C ALA A 88 -21.46 3.62 -6.47
N ALA A 89 -21.67 4.68 -7.24
CA ALA A 89 -20.67 5.29 -8.11
C ALA A 89 -19.46 5.79 -7.30
N TYR A 90 -19.65 6.46 -6.17
CA TYR A 90 -18.55 6.90 -5.32
C TYR A 90 -17.79 5.74 -4.65
N ARG A 91 -18.45 4.62 -4.36
CA ARG A 91 -17.76 3.42 -3.88
C ARG A 91 -16.86 2.80 -4.95
N LEU A 92 -17.34 2.71 -6.19
CA LEU A 92 -16.53 2.25 -7.33
C LEU A 92 -15.35 3.18 -7.58
N GLN A 93 -15.56 4.49 -7.54
CA GLN A 93 -14.48 5.48 -7.67
C GLN A 93 -13.45 5.32 -6.54
N ALA A 94 -13.87 5.07 -5.31
CA ALA A 94 -12.97 4.79 -4.20
C ALA A 94 -12.08 3.57 -4.49
N GLU A 95 -12.64 2.48 -5.02
CA GLU A 95 -11.86 1.29 -5.40
C GLU A 95 -10.83 1.59 -6.51
N GLU A 96 -11.19 2.41 -7.51
CA GLU A 96 -10.25 2.83 -8.55
C GLU A 96 -9.11 3.69 -7.98
N ILE A 97 -9.41 4.63 -7.09
CA ILE A 97 -8.39 5.44 -6.39
C ILE A 97 -7.45 4.52 -5.59
N LYS A 98 -7.98 3.52 -4.91
CA LYS A 98 -7.19 2.52 -4.19
C LYS A 98 -6.28 1.72 -5.11
N ARG A 99 -6.75 1.35 -6.31
CA ARG A 99 -5.92 0.69 -7.32
C ARG A 99 -4.80 1.60 -7.83
N LEU A 100 -5.08 2.88 -8.05
CA LEU A 100 -4.05 3.87 -8.41
C LEU A 100 -2.99 3.99 -7.30
N ALA A 101 -3.40 4.08 -6.04
CA ALA A 101 -2.50 4.07 -4.90
C ALA A 101 -1.55 2.86 -4.91
N THR A 102 -2.09 1.68 -5.24
CA THR A 102 -1.30 0.44 -5.34
C THR A 102 -0.31 0.46 -6.51
N ARG A 103 -0.65 1.12 -7.61
CA ARG A 103 0.21 1.20 -8.81
C ARG A 103 1.32 2.25 -8.66
N GLU A 104 1.02 3.37 -8.04
CA GLU A 104 1.93 4.52 -7.89
C GLU A 104 2.61 4.54 -6.51
N GLY A 105 1.95 4.00 -5.49
CA GLY A 105 2.58 3.72 -4.22
C GLY A 105 3.58 2.59 -4.40
N ASN A 106 4.73 2.76 -3.81
CA ASN A 106 5.70 1.68 -3.67
C ASN A 106 5.06 0.60 -2.80
N VAL A 107 4.24 -0.26 -3.41
CA VAL A 107 3.77 -1.46 -2.73
C VAL A 107 5.04 -2.17 -2.32
N PRO A 108 5.28 -2.40 -1.03
CA PRO A 108 6.39 -3.24 -0.65
C PRO A 108 6.19 -4.53 -1.42
N THR A 109 6.98 -4.72 -2.46
CA THR A 109 7.03 -5.98 -3.18
C THR A 109 7.18 -7.02 -2.09
N PRO A 110 6.27 -8.01 -1.99
CA PRO A 110 6.43 -9.05 -1.00
C PRO A 110 7.84 -9.56 -1.18
N TYR A 111 8.67 -9.30 -0.18
CA TYR A 111 10.04 -9.80 -0.17
C TYR A 111 9.91 -11.31 -0.16
N ALA A 112 9.99 -11.90 -1.34
CA ALA A 112 9.96 -13.34 -1.51
C ALA A 112 11.30 -13.89 -1.01
N GLY A 113 11.47 -13.81 0.31
CA GLY A 113 12.49 -14.45 1.10
C GLY A 113 13.87 -14.54 0.42
N GLY A 114 14.71 -13.62 0.65
CA GLY A 114 16.10 -13.73 0.35
C GLY A 114 16.87 -12.83 1.30
N ILE A 115 17.73 -13.39 2.08
CA ILE A 115 18.78 -12.65 2.74
C ILE A 115 19.65 -12.08 1.63
N SER A 116 20.15 -10.85 1.74
CA SER A 116 21.10 -10.30 0.77
C SER A 116 22.32 -11.21 0.66
N ILE A 117 23.02 -11.19 -0.47
CA ILE A 117 24.23 -12.00 -0.63
C ILE A 117 25.25 -11.67 0.48
N GLY A 118 25.33 -10.37 0.86
CA GLY A 118 26.19 -9.94 1.96
C GLY A 118 25.78 -10.51 3.32
N ASP A 119 24.49 -10.55 3.61
CA ASP A 119 24.00 -11.15 4.86
C ASP A 119 24.23 -12.66 4.90
N LYS A 120 24.10 -13.34 3.75
CA LYS A 120 24.46 -14.77 3.65
C LYS A 120 25.94 -15.03 3.91
N ASP A 121 26.80 -14.14 3.46
CA ASP A 121 28.24 -14.29 3.67
C ASP A 121 28.61 -14.00 5.13
N VAL A 122 27.94 -13.05 5.77
CA VAL A 122 28.05 -12.80 7.21
C VAL A 122 27.57 -14.00 8.02
N ASP A 123 26.40 -14.57 7.69
CA ASP A 123 25.87 -15.75 8.36
C ASP A 123 26.81 -16.98 8.18
N ARG A 124 27.38 -17.15 6.99
CA ARG A 124 28.33 -18.23 6.72
C ARG A 124 29.65 -18.10 7.48
N SER A 125 30.07 -16.86 7.73
CA SER A 125 31.28 -16.56 8.48
C SER A 125 31.08 -16.64 10.00
N ASN A 126 29.84 -16.68 10.46
CA ASN A 126 29.49 -16.74 11.86
C ASN A 126 29.47 -18.21 12.33
N SER A 127 30.49 -18.61 13.13
CA SER A 127 30.59 -19.93 13.70
C SER A 127 29.52 -20.27 14.76
N ASP A 128 28.80 -19.25 15.26
CA ASP A 128 27.79 -19.43 16.30
C ASP A 128 26.40 -19.70 15.71
N VAL A 129 26.22 -19.52 14.39
CA VAL A 129 24.97 -19.81 13.68
C VAL A 129 24.96 -21.27 13.25
N ASN A 130 24.04 -22.03 13.80
CA ASN A 130 23.81 -23.42 13.38
C ASN A 130 23.14 -23.41 11.99
N HIS A 131 23.90 -23.60 10.93
CA HIS A 131 23.39 -23.64 9.56
C HIS A 131 22.41 -24.81 9.41
N GLY A 132 21.21 -24.51 8.93
CA GLY A 132 20.15 -25.50 8.75
C GLY A 132 20.57 -26.69 7.89
N TRP A 133 19.87 -27.80 8.02
CA TRP A 133 20.14 -29.15 7.50
C TRP A 133 20.45 -29.28 5.99
N PHE A 134 20.31 -28.19 5.22
CA PHE A 134 20.53 -28.15 3.78
C PHE A 134 21.59 -27.11 3.36
N SER A 135 22.65 -26.93 4.13
CA SER A 135 23.75 -26.07 3.68
C SER A 135 24.51 -26.78 2.54
N SER A 136 24.93 -26.03 1.52
CA SER A 136 25.65 -26.55 0.35
C SER A 136 26.98 -27.27 0.66
N GLY A 137 27.45 -27.16 1.90
CA GLY A 137 28.66 -27.85 2.39
C GLY A 137 28.40 -29.16 3.14
N GLN A 138 27.14 -29.48 3.43
CA GLN A 138 26.82 -30.64 4.27
C GLN A 138 27.30 -31.99 3.69
N PHE A 139 27.32 -32.13 2.37
CA PHE A 139 27.78 -33.34 1.69
C PHE A 139 29.27 -33.31 1.37
N VAL A 140 29.90 -32.14 1.39
CA VAL A 140 31.33 -32.01 1.10
C VAL A 140 32.20 -32.44 2.30
N ASN A 141 31.75 -32.14 3.52
CA ASN A 141 32.46 -32.50 4.75
C ASN A 141 32.44 -33.99 5.04
N GLN A 142 31.41 -34.72 4.60
CA GLN A 142 31.37 -36.17 4.78
C GLN A 142 32.37 -36.91 3.85
N ARG A 143 32.70 -36.35 2.66
CA ARG A 143 33.71 -36.93 1.78
C ARG A 143 35.15 -36.63 2.23
N GLY A 144 35.37 -35.42 2.79
CA GLY A 144 36.69 -35.08 3.33
C GLY A 144 37.07 -35.88 4.56
N GLY A 145 36.05 -36.26 5.38
CA GLY A 145 36.30 -37.16 6.54
C GLY A 145 36.64 -38.58 6.16
N ALA A 146 36.14 -39.09 5.03
CA ALA A 146 36.46 -40.44 4.57
C ALA A 146 37.87 -40.57 3.96
N GLU A 147 38.35 -39.50 3.30
CA GLU A 147 39.72 -39.48 2.78
C GLU A 147 40.78 -39.39 3.88
N LYS A 148 40.47 -38.71 4.98
CA LYS A 148 41.37 -38.57 6.12
C LYS A 148 41.56 -39.86 6.90
N VAL A 149 40.56 -40.70 6.94
CA VAL A 149 40.61 -42.00 7.65
C VAL A 149 41.44 -43.05 6.87
N VAL A 150 41.53 -42.94 5.53
CA VAL A 150 42.29 -43.88 4.70
C VAL A 150 43.78 -43.53 4.66
N SER A 151 44.15 -42.25 4.86
CA SER A 151 45.55 -41.84 4.85
C SER A 151 46.32 -42.16 6.15
N ASP A 152 45.61 -42.28 7.28
CA ASP A 152 46.24 -42.61 8.57
C ASP A 152 46.45 -44.11 8.78
N TYR A 153 45.94 -44.98 7.89
CA TYR A 153 46.08 -46.45 8.05
C TYR A 153 47.22 -47.06 7.25
N THR A 154 47.96 -46.30 6.44
CA THR A 154 49.04 -46.78 5.61
C THR A 154 50.45 -46.42 6.11
N GLY A 155 50.60 -46.01 7.35
CA GLY A 155 51.84 -45.49 7.89
C GLY A 155 52.37 -46.21 9.14
N SER A 156 52.22 -47.54 9.26
CA SER A 156 52.94 -48.31 10.30
C SER A 156 53.17 -49.79 9.84
N GLU A 157 54.22 -49.96 9.08
CA GLU A 157 55.09 -51.13 9.11
C GLU A 157 56.50 -50.67 8.94
#